data_fabd692f76cb3df5bdb57ce00beb2b2a
#
_entry.id   fabd692f76cb3df5bdb57ce00beb2b2a
#
_cell.length_a   1.000
_cell.length_b   1.000
_cell.length_c   1.000
_cell.angle_alpha   90.00
_cell.angle_beta   90.00
_cell.angle_gamma   90.00
#
_symmetry.space_group_name_H-M   'P 1'
#
loop_
_entity.id
_entity.type
_entity.pdbx_description
1 polymer ?
#
loop_
_entity_poly.entity_id
_entity_poly.type
_entity_poly.pdbx_seq_one_letter_code
_entity_poly.pdbx_strand_id
1 'polypeptide(L)'
;NVPACHGWLALDARGDWYMRDDRVQAAGPFPRIKGSRIEHGKLIDFIARNYERNEAGAWFFQNGPQRVYVELEAAPWVWRVGVDFSLTTHTGLHAEAGTAWLDEQGRLFLDSALGLGIVHTQDMHEAARAVEAGVWQPQALRFAEMAARFGHVLSPQAALQDNKKPAHGPA
;
A
#
# COMPACT_ATOMS: atom_id res chain seq x y z
N ASN A 1 5.74 10.83 25.15
CA ASN A 1 5.85 10.37 23.77
C ASN A 1 5.67 8.86 23.69
N VAL A 2 4.66 8.43 22.93
CA VAL A 2 4.43 7.02 22.71
C VAL A 2 5.29 6.56 21.52
N PRO A 3 6.12 5.52 21.70
CA PRO A 3 6.93 5.02 20.59
C PRO A 3 6.08 4.57 19.41
N ALA A 4 6.58 4.79 18.19
CA ALA A 4 5.95 4.30 16.99
C ALA A 4 5.98 2.76 16.95
N CYS A 5 4.96 2.18 16.34
CA CYS A 5 4.81 0.73 16.23
C CYS A 5 5.12 0.31 14.79
N HIS A 6 5.99 -0.69 14.63
CA HIS A 6 6.40 -1.20 13.33
C HIS A 6 6.16 -2.70 13.23
N GLY A 7 5.67 -3.14 12.07
CA GLY A 7 5.52 -4.56 11.77
C GLY A 7 4.20 -5.19 12.22
N TRP A 8 3.35 -4.46 12.97
CA TRP A 8 2.12 -5.01 13.55
C TRP A 8 0.90 -4.90 12.64
N LEU A 9 0.93 -4.00 11.65
CA LEU A 9 -0.21 -3.74 10.76
C LEU A 9 0.27 -3.84 9.32
N ALA A 10 -0.54 -4.44 8.47
CA ALA A 10 -0.22 -4.62 7.05
C ALA A 10 -1.45 -4.45 6.18
N LEU A 11 -1.22 -4.03 4.92
CA LEU A 11 -2.24 -3.85 3.89
C LEU A 11 -1.86 -4.70 2.68
N ASP A 12 -2.78 -5.56 2.24
CA ASP A 12 -2.52 -6.39 1.07
C ASP A 12 -2.96 -5.72 -0.24
N ALA A 13 -2.74 -6.42 -1.35
CA ALA A 13 -3.07 -5.92 -2.69
C ALA A 13 -4.59 -5.87 -2.96
N ARG A 14 -5.41 -6.40 -2.07
CA ARG A 14 -6.87 -6.36 -2.18
C ARG A 14 -7.51 -5.31 -1.27
N GLY A 15 -6.70 -4.59 -0.48
CA GLY A 15 -7.21 -3.59 0.44
C GLY A 15 -7.62 -4.14 1.81
N ASP A 16 -7.24 -5.36 2.11
CA ASP A 16 -7.50 -5.96 3.42
C ASP A 16 -6.37 -5.64 4.40
N TRP A 17 -6.75 -5.40 5.66
CA TRP A 17 -5.82 -5.09 6.75
C TRP A 17 -5.52 -6.34 7.57
N TYR A 18 -4.27 -6.47 8.00
CA TYR A 18 -3.80 -7.64 8.74
C TYR A 18 -3.10 -7.24 10.03
N MET A 19 -3.43 -7.94 11.12
CA MET A 19 -2.67 -7.87 12.37
C MET A 19 -1.54 -8.89 12.34
N ARG A 20 -0.36 -8.46 12.75
CA ARG A 20 0.85 -9.26 12.72
C ARG A 20 1.51 -9.25 14.10
N ASP A 21 1.13 -10.22 14.97
CA ASP A 21 1.70 -10.36 16.29
C ASP A 21 3.15 -10.86 16.23
N ASP A 22 3.78 -11.02 17.38
CA ASP A 22 5.18 -11.46 17.46
C ASP A 22 5.42 -12.79 16.76
N ARG A 23 4.48 -13.73 16.84
CA ARG A 23 4.59 -15.03 16.17
C ARG A 23 4.59 -14.90 14.66
N VAL A 24 3.69 -14.09 14.14
CA VAL A 24 3.57 -13.83 12.69
C VAL A 24 4.84 -13.15 12.19
N GLN A 25 5.31 -12.13 12.89
CA GLN A 25 6.53 -11.42 12.51
C GLN A 25 7.75 -12.35 12.53
N ALA A 26 7.85 -13.22 13.54
CA ALA A 26 8.93 -14.19 13.63
C ALA A 26 8.87 -15.27 12.53
N ALA A 27 7.66 -15.59 12.04
CA ALA A 27 7.48 -16.60 10.99
C ALA A 27 7.95 -16.11 9.62
N GLY A 28 7.98 -14.81 9.39
CA GLY A 28 8.51 -14.26 8.14
C GLY A 28 7.91 -12.90 7.78
N PRO A 29 8.43 -12.29 6.71
CA PRO A 29 7.99 -10.95 6.29
C PRO A 29 6.63 -10.98 5.61
N PHE A 30 5.95 -9.84 5.64
CA PHE A 30 4.76 -9.58 4.84
C PHE A 30 5.19 -9.31 3.38
N PRO A 31 4.49 -9.77 2.34
CA PRO A 31 3.20 -10.48 2.37
C PRO A 31 3.32 -12.01 2.41
N ARG A 32 4.53 -12.57 2.44
CA ARG A 32 4.71 -14.03 2.45
C ARG A 32 3.99 -14.66 3.63
N ILE A 33 4.11 -14.05 4.81
CA ILE A 33 3.36 -14.41 6.01
C ILE A 33 2.45 -13.24 6.35
N LYS A 34 1.15 -13.39 6.12
CA LYS A 34 0.23 -12.26 6.23
C LYS A 34 -0.19 -11.96 7.67
N GLY A 35 -0.56 -12.97 8.42
CA GLY A 35 -1.13 -12.79 9.74
C GLY A 35 -2.64 -12.93 9.74
N SER A 36 -3.31 -12.28 10.69
CA SER A 36 -4.75 -12.36 10.87
C SER A 36 -5.45 -11.20 10.19
N ARG A 37 -6.34 -11.50 9.23
CA ARG A 37 -7.13 -10.46 8.57
C ARG A 37 -8.08 -9.82 9.58
N ILE A 38 -8.07 -8.49 9.61
CA ILE A 38 -9.01 -7.73 10.44
C ILE A 38 -10.39 -7.79 9.80
N GLU A 39 -11.40 -8.21 10.56
CA GLU A 39 -12.78 -8.35 10.07
C GLU A 39 -13.75 -7.41 10.78
N HIS A 40 -13.35 -6.79 11.89
CA HIS A 40 -14.19 -5.89 12.66
C HIS A 40 -14.39 -4.57 11.91
N GLY A 41 -15.61 -4.32 11.43
CA GLY A 41 -15.92 -3.18 10.56
C GLY A 41 -15.59 -1.83 11.16
N LYS A 42 -15.89 -1.61 12.45
CA LYS A 42 -15.58 -0.34 13.11
C LYS A 42 -14.10 -0.08 13.22
N LEU A 43 -13.30 -1.13 13.45
CA LEU A 43 -11.85 -1.00 13.50
C LEU A 43 -11.29 -0.68 12.10
N ILE A 44 -11.78 -1.36 11.07
CA ILE A 44 -11.41 -1.09 9.68
C ILE A 44 -11.70 0.37 9.34
N ASP A 45 -12.88 0.87 9.68
CA ASP A 45 -13.27 2.26 9.43
C ASP A 45 -12.39 3.25 10.19
N PHE A 46 -12.03 2.93 11.43
CA PHE A 46 -11.16 3.77 12.23
C PHE A 46 -9.75 3.85 11.63
N ILE A 47 -9.19 2.71 11.21
CA ILE A 47 -7.90 2.68 10.51
C ILE A 47 -7.97 3.51 9.24
N ALA A 48 -9.02 3.31 8.44
CA ALA A 48 -9.20 4.00 7.16
C ALA A 48 -9.24 5.52 7.31
N ARG A 49 -9.94 6.02 8.33
CA ARG A 49 -10.06 7.46 8.58
C ARG A 49 -8.78 8.11 9.09
N ASN A 50 -7.83 7.33 9.58
CA ASN A 50 -6.62 7.82 10.21
C ASN A 50 -5.35 7.31 9.50
N TYR A 51 -5.48 6.98 8.22
CA TYR A 51 -4.42 6.44 7.37
C TYR A 51 -3.76 7.57 6.60
N GLU A 52 -2.46 7.76 6.80
CA GLU A 52 -1.72 8.85 6.18
C GLU A 52 -0.24 8.51 6.02
N ARG A 53 0.50 9.36 5.32
CA ARG A 53 1.94 9.18 5.11
C ARG A 53 2.75 10.21 5.88
N ASN A 54 3.98 9.86 6.23
CA ASN A 54 4.96 10.82 6.74
C ASN A 54 5.76 11.45 5.58
N GLU A 55 6.71 12.33 5.91
CA GLU A 55 7.51 13.02 4.91
C GLU A 55 8.41 12.08 4.10
N ALA A 56 8.84 10.97 4.69
CA ALA A 56 9.67 9.97 4.01
C ALA A 56 8.89 9.02 3.12
N GLY A 57 7.55 9.11 3.10
CA GLY A 57 6.70 8.24 2.30
C GLY A 57 6.33 6.94 2.98
N ALA A 58 6.56 6.81 4.29
CA ALA A 58 6.09 5.68 5.06
C ALA A 58 4.64 5.92 5.49
N TRP A 59 3.78 4.94 5.26
CA TRP A 59 2.36 5.04 5.58
C TRP A 59 2.08 4.48 6.96
N PHE A 60 1.17 5.12 7.67
CA PHE A 60 0.84 4.76 9.04
C PHE A 60 -0.62 5.04 9.35
N PHE A 61 -1.11 4.35 10.35
CA PHE A 61 -2.40 4.59 10.97
C PHE A 61 -2.15 5.34 12.28
N GLN A 62 -2.78 6.50 12.44
CA GLN A 62 -2.65 7.27 13.68
C GLN A 62 -3.65 6.74 14.72
N ASN A 63 -3.14 6.03 15.71
CA ASN A 63 -3.91 5.46 16.80
C ASN A 63 -3.74 6.34 18.05
N GLY A 64 -4.59 7.37 18.18
CA GLY A 64 -4.39 8.36 19.23
C GLY A 64 -3.00 9.00 19.11
N PRO A 65 -2.17 8.95 20.16
CA PRO A 65 -0.82 9.53 20.12
C PRO A 65 0.20 8.64 19.41
N GLN A 66 -0.16 7.39 19.07
CA GLN A 66 0.80 6.43 18.51
C GLN A 66 0.64 6.31 17.00
N ARG A 67 1.76 6.35 16.29
CA ARG A 67 1.82 5.98 14.88
C ARG A 67 2.03 4.48 14.76
N VAL A 68 1.13 3.82 14.03
CA VAL A 68 1.25 2.40 13.71
C VAL A 68 1.58 2.29 12.23
N TYR A 69 2.84 2.02 11.91
CA TYR A 69 3.27 1.95 10.51
C TYR A 69 2.73 0.71 9.82
N VAL A 70 2.46 0.85 8.51
CA VAL A 70 1.78 -0.18 7.71
C VAL A 70 2.77 -0.82 6.75
N GLU A 71 2.86 -2.16 6.79
CA GLU A 71 3.57 -2.94 5.80
C GLU A 71 2.67 -3.07 4.57
N LEU A 72 3.20 -2.77 3.39
CA LEU A 72 2.43 -2.74 2.15
C LEU A 72 2.81 -3.92 1.24
N GLU A 73 1.82 -4.62 0.73
CA GLU A 73 2.08 -5.65 -0.27
C GLU A 73 2.40 -5.05 -1.64
N ALA A 74 1.64 -4.05 -2.07
CA ALA A 74 1.73 -3.55 -3.44
C ALA A 74 1.90 -2.03 -3.53
N ALA A 75 1.04 -1.28 -2.87
CA ALA A 75 1.01 0.18 -2.94
C ALA A 75 0.25 0.74 -1.74
N PRO A 76 0.36 2.05 -1.47
CA PRO A 76 -0.43 2.67 -0.39
C PRO A 76 -1.93 2.58 -0.58
N TRP A 77 -2.41 2.58 -1.82
CA TRP A 77 -3.84 2.53 -2.14
C TRP A 77 -4.19 1.29 -2.94
N VAL A 78 -5.43 0.85 -2.78
CA VAL A 78 -6.04 -0.17 -3.65
C VAL A 78 -7.26 0.48 -4.26
N TRP A 79 -7.27 0.57 -5.60
CA TRP A 79 -8.32 1.23 -6.35
C TRP A 79 -9.51 0.31 -6.61
N ARG A 80 -10.71 0.79 -6.31
CA ARG A 80 -11.93 0.23 -6.88
C ARG A 80 -12.29 1.10 -8.08
N VAL A 81 -12.69 0.47 -9.17
CA VAL A 81 -12.94 1.13 -10.46
C VAL A 81 -14.44 1.06 -10.76
N GLY A 82 -15.05 2.23 -10.93
CA GLY A 82 -16.45 2.33 -11.30
C GLY A 82 -16.68 2.13 -12.80
N VAL A 83 -17.96 1.99 -13.20
CA VAL A 83 -18.35 1.78 -14.61
C VAL A 83 -17.99 2.97 -15.49
N ASP A 84 -17.82 4.14 -14.92
CA ASP A 84 -17.37 5.38 -15.57
C ASP A 84 -15.85 5.60 -15.45
N PHE A 85 -15.12 4.57 -15.00
CA PHE A 85 -13.68 4.57 -14.76
C PHE A 85 -13.24 5.49 -13.61
N SER A 86 -14.17 5.92 -12.77
CA SER A 86 -13.86 6.66 -11.55
C SER A 86 -13.11 5.77 -10.57
N LEU A 87 -12.20 6.37 -9.80
CA LEU A 87 -11.40 5.66 -8.80
C LEU A 87 -11.86 5.99 -7.40
N THR A 88 -11.96 4.95 -6.58
CA THR A 88 -12.19 5.08 -5.14
C THR A 88 -11.15 4.22 -4.44
N THR A 89 -10.49 4.77 -3.42
CA THR A 89 -9.53 4.00 -2.62
C THR A 89 -10.25 2.95 -1.79
N HIS A 90 -9.49 1.97 -1.28
CA HIS A 90 -10.00 0.99 -0.31
C HIS A 90 -10.49 1.64 0.98
N THR A 91 -10.11 2.89 1.23
CA THR A 91 -10.58 3.66 2.41
C THR A 91 -11.78 4.54 2.10
N GLY A 92 -12.26 4.57 0.84
CA GLY A 92 -13.44 5.32 0.44
C GLY A 92 -13.20 6.71 -0.14
N LEU A 93 -11.96 7.11 -0.35
CA LEU A 93 -11.63 8.40 -0.94
C LEU A 93 -11.73 8.35 -2.46
N HIS A 94 -12.26 9.41 -3.07
CA HIS A 94 -12.28 9.55 -4.52
C HIS A 94 -10.98 10.18 -5.01
N ALA A 95 -10.51 9.74 -6.18
CA ALA A 95 -9.35 10.31 -6.83
C ALA A 95 -9.51 10.27 -8.35
N GLU A 96 -8.74 11.09 -9.03
CA GLU A 96 -8.63 11.06 -10.48
C GLU A 96 -7.38 10.30 -10.89
N ALA A 97 -7.52 9.45 -11.92
CA ALA A 97 -6.41 8.68 -12.45
C ALA A 97 -5.39 9.62 -13.11
N GLY A 98 -4.14 9.46 -12.72
CA GLY A 98 -3.02 10.03 -13.44
C GLY A 98 -2.50 9.04 -14.48
N THR A 99 -1.21 8.71 -14.42
CA THR A 99 -0.59 7.76 -15.33
C THR A 99 -0.86 6.32 -14.91
N ALA A 100 -1.14 5.46 -15.90
CA ALA A 100 -1.33 4.03 -15.68
C ALA A 100 -0.02 3.28 -15.92
N TRP A 101 0.22 2.24 -15.12
CA TRP A 101 1.45 1.44 -15.12
C TRP A 101 1.10 -0.04 -15.08
N LEU A 102 1.85 -0.83 -15.83
CA LEU A 102 1.69 -2.28 -15.86
C LEU A 102 3.02 -2.91 -15.43
N ASP A 103 2.99 -3.76 -14.40
CA ASP A 103 4.19 -4.43 -13.94
C ASP A 103 4.45 -5.75 -14.71
N GLU A 104 5.56 -6.40 -14.38
CA GLU A 104 5.97 -7.67 -15.00
C GLU A 104 5.03 -8.84 -14.73
N GLN A 105 4.16 -8.72 -13.74
CA GLN A 105 3.15 -9.73 -13.41
C GLN A 105 1.79 -9.43 -14.04
N GLY A 106 1.70 -8.36 -14.84
CA GLY A 106 0.44 -7.95 -15.43
C GLY A 106 -0.49 -7.23 -14.47
N ARG A 107 0.02 -6.71 -13.36
CA ARG A 107 -0.79 -5.93 -12.41
C ARG A 107 -0.83 -4.48 -12.85
N LEU A 108 -2.01 -3.89 -12.73
CA LEU A 108 -2.25 -2.51 -13.16
C LEU A 108 -2.25 -1.57 -11.96
N PHE A 109 -1.47 -0.50 -12.09
CA PHE A 109 -1.36 0.56 -11.09
C PHE A 109 -1.74 1.89 -11.72
N LEU A 110 -2.30 2.77 -10.90
CA LEU A 110 -2.62 4.15 -11.32
C LEU A 110 -2.09 5.11 -10.27
N ASP A 111 -1.37 6.11 -10.75
CA ASP A 111 -0.93 7.24 -9.94
C ASP A 111 -2.07 8.23 -9.76
N SER A 112 -2.01 9.02 -8.71
CA SER A 112 -3.01 10.04 -8.39
C SER A 112 -2.40 11.10 -7.49
N ALA A 113 -3.16 12.15 -7.22
CA ALA A 113 -2.77 13.16 -6.23
C ALA A 113 -2.62 12.59 -4.82
N LEU A 114 -3.28 11.45 -4.53
CA LEU A 114 -3.18 10.78 -3.23
C LEU A 114 -1.99 9.82 -3.14
N GLY A 115 -1.37 9.50 -4.26
CA GLY A 115 -0.28 8.52 -4.37
C GLY A 115 -0.62 7.38 -5.30
N LEU A 116 0.26 6.38 -5.35
CA LEU A 116 0.10 5.21 -6.20
C LEU A 116 -0.88 4.22 -5.58
N GLY A 117 -1.71 3.63 -6.43
CA GLY A 117 -2.59 2.52 -6.04
C GLY A 117 -2.57 1.39 -7.05
N ILE A 118 -2.85 0.19 -6.57
CA ILE A 118 -3.05 -0.99 -7.42
C ILE A 118 -4.54 -1.19 -7.65
N VAL A 119 -4.92 -1.57 -8.86
CA VAL A 119 -6.32 -1.89 -9.17
C VAL A 119 -6.71 -3.21 -8.50
N HIS A 120 -7.82 -3.19 -7.79
CA HIS A 120 -8.37 -4.40 -7.16
C HIS A 120 -8.63 -5.47 -8.22
N THR A 121 -8.28 -6.71 -7.93
CA THR A 121 -8.43 -7.81 -8.89
C THR A 121 -9.87 -8.03 -9.37
N GLN A 122 -10.86 -7.70 -8.54
CA GLN A 122 -12.27 -7.81 -8.93
C GLN A 122 -12.69 -6.78 -9.98
N ASP A 123 -11.92 -5.70 -10.14
CA ASP A 123 -12.26 -4.62 -11.08
C ASP A 123 -11.40 -4.66 -12.35
N MET A 124 -10.68 -5.75 -12.59
CA MET A 124 -9.83 -5.86 -13.79
C MET A 124 -10.64 -5.82 -15.08
N HIS A 125 -11.90 -6.29 -15.07
CA HIS A 125 -12.76 -6.17 -16.24
C HIS A 125 -13.04 -4.70 -16.59
N GLU A 126 -13.39 -3.88 -15.60
CA GLU A 126 -13.61 -2.44 -15.80
C GLU A 126 -12.32 -1.74 -16.21
N ALA A 127 -11.20 -2.11 -15.59
CA ALA A 127 -9.89 -1.58 -15.94
C ALA A 127 -9.52 -1.90 -17.40
N ALA A 128 -9.76 -3.12 -17.84
CA ALA A 128 -9.52 -3.53 -19.22
C ALA A 128 -10.36 -2.71 -20.21
N ARG A 129 -11.61 -2.40 -19.86
CA ARG A 129 -12.47 -1.54 -20.68
C ARG A 129 -11.89 -0.14 -20.83
N ALA A 130 -11.34 0.43 -19.77
CA ALA A 130 -10.72 1.75 -19.81
C ALA A 130 -9.47 1.75 -20.71
N VAL A 131 -8.67 0.69 -20.65
CA VAL A 131 -7.49 0.54 -21.49
C VAL A 131 -7.89 0.37 -22.96
N GLU A 132 -8.86 -0.50 -23.26
CA GLU A 132 -9.35 -0.73 -24.63
C GLU A 132 -9.97 0.54 -25.21
N ALA A 133 -10.63 1.36 -24.40
CA ALA A 133 -11.20 2.63 -24.83
C ALA A 133 -10.15 3.74 -24.99
N GLY A 134 -8.89 3.48 -24.65
CA GLY A 134 -7.82 4.48 -24.73
C GLY A 134 -7.86 5.53 -23.61
N VAL A 135 -8.72 5.36 -22.61
CA VAL A 135 -8.82 6.26 -21.47
C VAL A 135 -7.56 6.15 -20.60
N TRP A 136 -7.11 4.92 -20.35
CA TRP A 136 -5.83 4.65 -19.70
C TRP A 136 -4.88 4.03 -20.73
N GLN A 137 -3.65 4.51 -20.74
CA GLN A 137 -2.59 4.02 -21.64
C GLN A 137 -1.41 3.55 -20.80
N PRO A 138 -1.45 2.30 -20.29
CA PRO A 138 -0.44 1.80 -19.35
C PRO A 138 0.96 1.80 -19.96
N GLN A 139 1.92 2.26 -19.17
CA GLN A 139 3.33 2.15 -19.47
C GLN A 139 3.92 1.01 -18.63
N ALA A 140 4.93 0.33 -19.14
CA ALA A 140 5.60 -0.74 -18.42
C ALA A 140 6.51 -0.15 -17.34
N LEU A 141 6.45 -0.72 -16.13
CA LEU A 141 7.35 -0.37 -15.04
C LEU A 141 7.47 -1.58 -14.13
N ARG A 142 8.70 -1.97 -13.81
CA ARG A 142 8.93 -3.09 -12.90
C ARG A 142 8.45 -2.73 -11.50
N PHE A 143 7.82 -3.69 -10.83
CA PHE A 143 7.32 -3.48 -9.47
C PHE A 143 8.41 -2.99 -8.52
N ALA A 144 9.62 -3.57 -8.62
CA ALA A 144 10.74 -3.20 -7.76
C ALA A 144 11.13 -1.71 -7.86
N GLU A 145 10.76 -1.02 -8.93
CA GLU A 145 11.09 0.38 -9.16
C GLU A 145 9.99 1.34 -8.68
N MET A 146 8.79 0.83 -8.40
CA MET A 146 7.63 1.69 -8.12
C MET A 146 7.76 2.48 -6.82
N ALA A 147 8.19 1.84 -5.74
CA ALA A 147 8.29 2.50 -4.43
C ALA A 147 9.21 3.72 -4.48
N ALA A 148 10.39 3.58 -5.08
CA ALA A 148 11.33 4.70 -5.22
C ALA A 148 10.77 5.78 -6.14
N ARG A 149 10.16 5.38 -7.25
CA ARG A 149 9.64 6.35 -8.24
C ARG A 149 8.48 7.17 -7.70
N PHE A 150 7.59 6.56 -6.93
CA PHE A 150 6.39 7.24 -6.40
C PHE A 150 6.55 7.71 -4.96
N GLY A 151 7.72 7.44 -4.36
CA GLY A 151 8.08 7.99 -3.06
C GLY A 151 7.36 7.37 -1.88
N HIS A 152 7.03 6.07 -1.95
CA HIS A 152 6.48 5.36 -0.80
C HIS A 152 7.42 4.26 -0.32
N VAL A 153 7.21 3.81 0.91
CA VAL A 153 8.01 2.77 1.57
C VAL A 153 7.15 1.53 1.72
N LEU A 154 7.54 0.41 1.08
CA LEU A 154 6.79 -0.83 1.19
C LEU A 154 6.88 -1.42 2.60
N SER A 155 8.06 -1.42 3.21
CA SER A 155 8.25 -1.96 4.56
C SER A 155 8.90 -0.91 5.48
N PRO A 156 8.09 -0.17 6.24
CA PRO A 156 8.65 0.73 7.26
C PRO A 156 9.48 -0.02 8.30
N GLN A 157 9.13 -1.26 8.63
CA GLN A 157 9.90 -2.09 9.56
C GLN A 157 11.30 -2.39 9.02
N ALA A 158 11.40 -2.80 7.75
CA ALA A 158 12.70 -3.05 7.11
C ALA A 158 13.53 -1.78 7.00
N ALA A 159 12.91 -0.65 6.64
CA ALA A 159 13.59 0.63 6.56
C ALA A 159 14.14 1.08 7.92
N LEU A 160 13.39 0.84 9.00
CA LEU A 160 13.85 1.13 10.36
C LEU A 160 15.05 0.26 10.75
N GLN A 161 15.02 -1.03 10.41
CA GLN A 161 16.12 -1.95 10.68
C GLN A 161 17.38 -1.57 9.90
N ASP A 162 17.23 -1.19 8.63
CA ASP A 162 18.35 -0.73 7.80
C ASP A 162 18.99 0.52 8.38
N ASN A 163 18.21 1.46 8.87
CA ASN A 163 18.71 2.68 9.49
C ASN A 163 19.43 2.43 10.80
N LYS A 164 19.19 1.30 11.47
CA LYS A 164 19.83 0.92 12.73
C LYS A 164 21.11 0.10 12.53
N LYS A 165 21.39 -0.36 11.31
CA LYS A 165 22.62 -1.09 11.02
C LYS A 165 23.80 -0.12 11.12
N PRO A 166 24.92 -0.54 11.77
CA PRO A 166 26.12 0.29 11.76
C PRO A 166 26.61 0.51 10.34
N ALA A 167 27.11 1.71 10.08
CA ALA A 167 27.75 2.00 8.82
C ALA A 167 28.90 1.01 8.62
N HIS A 168 28.94 0.34 7.45
CA HIS A 168 30.09 -0.48 7.08
C HIS A 168 31.24 0.49 6.75
N GLY A 169 32.19 0.60 7.67
CA GLY A 169 33.41 1.31 7.36
C GLY A 169 34.16 0.62 6.23
N PRO A 170 35.09 1.34 5.57
CA PRO A 170 35.94 0.71 4.59
C PRO A 170 36.72 -0.43 5.25
N ALA A 171 36.75 -1.55 4.58
CA ALA A 171 37.50 -2.71 5.03
C ALA A 171 38.99 -2.36 5.14
#